data_34f629ee396af9174af0a7ad49176f1a
#
_entry.id   34f629ee396af9174af0a7ad49176f1a
#
_cell.length_a   1.000
_cell.length_b   1.000
_cell.length_c   1.000
_cell.angle_alpha   90.00
_cell.angle_beta   90.00
_cell.angle_gamma   90.00
#
_symmetry.space_group_name_H-M   'P 1'
#
loop_
_entity.id
_entity.type
_entity.pdbx_description
1 polymer ?
#
loop_
_entity_poly.entity_id
_entity_poly.type
_entity_poly.pdbx_seq_one_letter_code
_entity_poly.pdbx_strand_id
1 'polypeptide(L)'
;MTSGKNSAPLWQHIPADIHRRLHHCLDRVVTELSHGDGSVVFFRADDVAVPGRKLARLVDIFGKHQVPLTLAVVPSWLTETRWQRLLELCRRDHSLWCWIQHGWRHLNHEPQGSKLEFGPSRSFSLKRKDLHTGFRRLNRLMGDAFTPAFTPPWNRCDSETLKALQELGYKALSRNLGAQPPAPTALTEYPVSVDLHTRKEKDGESGWQNFFKELRESLGNGFCGIMIHHQRMNNAAFDFLELLLSELKRCNLARLVHVDTLLREGDVVEKEEG
;
A
#
# COMPACT_ATOMS: atom_id res chain seq x y z
N MET A 1 -14.93 15.46 -18.83
CA MET A 1 -15.69 14.36 -18.18
C MET A 1 -15.25 13.02 -18.76
N THR A 2 -14.21 12.38 -18.18
CA THR A 2 -13.67 11.09 -18.63
C THR A 2 -13.34 10.24 -17.40
N SER A 3 -14.28 10.09 -16.44
CA SER A 3 -13.97 9.42 -15.17
C SER A 3 -14.45 7.97 -15.07
N GLY A 4 -15.16 7.43 -16.05
CA GLY A 4 -15.86 6.15 -15.90
C GLY A 4 -15.11 4.88 -16.27
N LYS A 5 -14.02 4.95 -17.04
CA LYS A 5 -13.39 3.75 -17.62
C LYS A 5 -12.29 3.08 -16.80
N ASN A 6 -11.87 3.65 -15.66
CA ASN A 6 -10.72 3.15 -14.87
C ASN A 6 -11.04 2.67 -13.45
N SER A 7 -12.26 2.79 -12.96
CA SER A 7 -12.66 2.28 -11.64
C SER A 7 -13.14 0.84 -11.73
N ALA A 8 -12.81 0.02 -10.71
CA ALA A 8 -13.30 -1.35 -10.63
C ALA A 8 -14.84 -1.40 -10.56
N PRO A 9 -15.50 -2.49 -11.02
CA PRO A 9 -16.96 -2.58 -11.09
C PRO A 9 -17.68 -2.31 -9.77
N LEU A 10 -17.11 -2.70 -8.63
CA LEU A 10 -17.70 -2.44 -7.31
C LEU A 10 -17.91 -0.94 -7.02
N TRP A 11 -17.09 -0.04 -7.59
CA TRP A 11 -17.22 1.42 -7.41
C TRP A 11 -18.22 2.08 -8.36
N GLN A 12 -18.80 1.33 -9.28
CA GLN A 12 -19.84 1.82 -10.17
C GLN A 12 -21.23 1.67 -9.54
N HIS A 13 -21.38 0.73 -8.61
CA HIS A 13 -22.63 0.49 -7.91
C HIS A 13 -22.37 0.14 -6.44
N ILE A 14 -22.58 1.11 -5.56
CA ILE A 14 -22.48 0.91 -4.12
C ILE A 14 -23.82 0.36 -3.59
N PRO A 15 -23.85 -0.79 -2.90
CA PRO A 15 -25.06 -1.28 -2.27
C PRO A 15 -25.62 -0.26 -1.26
N ALA A 16 -26.94 -0.09 -1.24
CA ALA A 16 -27.59 0.84 -0.31
C ALA A 16 -27.32 0.47 1.17
N ASP A 17 -27.04 -0.80 1.44
CA ASP A 17 -26.75 -1.33 2.77
C ASP A 17 -25.24 -1.50 3.06
N ILE A 18 -24.36 -0.84 2.30
CA ILE A 18 -22.90 -1.01 2.41
C ILE A 18 -22.38 -0.73 3.82
N HIS A 19 -22.93 0.27 4.50
CA HIS A 19 -22.60 0.60 5.88
C HIS A 19 -22.90 -0.58 6.81
N ARG A 20 -24.11 -1.15 6.71
CA ARG A 20 -24.52 -2.31 7.50
C ARG A 20 -23.65 -3.54 7.20
N ARG A 21 -23.32 -3.79 5.93
CA ARG A 21 -22.44 -4.90 5.53
C ARG A 21 -21.03 -4.74 6.13
N LEU A 22 -20.46 -3.56 6.07
CA LEU A 22 -19.14 -3.29 6.66
C LEU A 22 -19.17 -3.45 8.19
N HIS A 23 -20.13 -2.83 8.85
CA HIS A 23 -20.34 -2.96 10.28
C HIS A 23 -20.42 -4.43 10.72
N HIS A 24 -21.30 -5.21 10.08
CA HIS A 24 -21.46 -6.64 10.37
C HIS A 24 -20.18 -7.44 10.12
N CYS A 25 -19.45 -7.12 9.05
CA CYS A 25 -18.17 -7.76 8.75
C CYS A 25 -17.16 -7.55 9.88
N LEU A 26 -17.00 -6.32 10.36
CA LEU A 26 -16.06 -5.98 11.43
C LEU A 26 -16.49 -6.51 12.78
N ASP A 27 -17.78 -6.45 13.14
CA ASP A 27 -18.29 -7.01 14.39
C ASP A 27 -18.07 -8.53 14.50
N ARG A 28 -18.17 -9.24 13.36
CA ARG A 28 -17.83 -10.67 13.34
C ARG A 28 -16.35 -10.89 13.63
N VAL A 29 -15.45 -10.10 13.06
CA VAL A 29 -14.01 -10.19 13.36
C VAL A 29 -13.75 -9.91 14.85
N VAL A 30 -14.37 -8.86 15.41
CA VAL A 30 -14.28 -8.57 16.86
C VAL A 30 -14.69 -9.77 17.69
N THR A 31 -15.79 -10.44 17.32
CA THR A 31 -16.29 -11.63 18.05
C THR A 31 -15.33 -12.84 17.89
N GLU A 32 -14.77 -13.01 16.71
CA GLU A 32 -13.83 -14.12 16.40
C GLU A 32 -12.46 -13.92 17.09
N LEU A 33 -12.00 -12.67 17.26
CA LEU A 33 -10.72 -12.31 17.90
C LEU A 33 -10.80 -12.20 19.45
N SER A 34 -11.91 -12.53 20.08
CA SER A 34 -12.23 -12.28 21.48
C SER A 34 -11.21 -12.79 22.53
N HIS A 35 -10.07 -13.34 22.13
CA HIS A 35 -9.03 -13.92 23.03
C HIS A 35 -7.58 -13.57 22.63
N GLY A 36 -7.34 -12.56 21.78
CA GLY A 36 -5.98 -12.24 21.33
C GLY A 36 -5.70 -10.73 21.18
N ASP A 37 -4.43 -10.41 21.01
CA ASP A 37 -3.98 -9.10 20.60
C ASP A 37 -4.65 -8.73 19.27
N GLY A 38 -5.26 -7.54 19.20
CA GLY A 38 -5.99 -7.08 18.01
C GLY A 38 -5.15 -7.14 16.72
N SER A 39 -5.82 -7.05 15.57
CA SER A 39 -5.13 -7.09 14.27
C SER A 39 -4.24 -5.86 14.05
N VAL A 40 -3.19 -6.02 13.27
CA VAL A 40 -2.40 -4.91 12.73
C VAL A 40 -2.91 -4.57 11.34
N VAL A 41 -3.23 -3.30 11.08
CA VAL A 41 -3.68 -2.83 9.77
C VAL A 41 -2.76 -1.73 9.26
N PHE A 42 -2.29 -1.85 8.02
CA PHE A 42 -1.62 -0.75 7.34
C PHE A 42 -2.24 -0.48 5.97
N PHE A 43 -2.18 0.78 5.56
CA PHE A 43 -2.61 1.22 4.24
C PHE A 43 -1.41 1.60 3.40
N ARG A 44 -1.43 1.20 2.11
CA ARG A 44 -0.41 1.57 1.12
C ARG A 44 -1.08 2.19 -0.11
N ALA A 45 -0.76 3.45 -0.38
CA ALA A 45 -1.17 4.14 -1.60
C ALA A 45 -0.06 4.08 -2.65
N ASP A 46 -0.34 3.42 -3.77
CA ASP A 46 0.61 3.25 -4.88
C ASP A 46 0.52 4.40 -5.90
N ASP A 47 1.52 4.50 -6.78
CA ASP A 47 1.62 5.50 -7.85
C ASP A 47 1.66 6.96 -7.35
N VAL A 48 2.28 7.19 -6.21
CA VAL A 48 2.44 8.53 -5.64
C VAL A 48 3.66 9.23 -6.27
N ALA A 49 3.53 10.48 -6.63
CA ALA A 49 4.60 11.45 -6.92
C ALA A 49 4.05 12.78 -7.47
N VAL A 50 2.87 12.74 -8.10
CA VAL A 50 2.27 13.91 -8.75
C VAL A 50 1.15 14.44 -7.86
N PRO A 51 1.32 15.62 -7.24
CA PRO A 51 0.25 16.25 -6.48
C PRO A 51 -0.94 16.55 -7.38
N GLY A 52 -2.12 16.11 -6.97
CA GLY A 52 -3.35 16.30 -7.72
C GLY A 52 -4.57 16.20 -6.83
N ARG A 53 -5.75 16.58 -7.33
CA ARG A 53 -6.99 16.63 -6.54
C ARG A 53 -7.32 15.32 -5.83
N LYS A 54 -7.12 14.17 -6.49
CA LYS A 54 -7.42 12.86 -5.90
C LYS A 54 -6.44 12.49 -4.77
N LEU A 55 -5.15 12.81 -4.94
CA LEU A 55 -4.16 12.61 -3.88
C LEU A 55 -4.43 13.55 -2.69
N ALA A 56 -4.74 14.81 -2.96
CA ALA A 56 -5.10 15.76 -1.91
C ALA A 56 -6.32 15.28 -1.09
N ARG A 57 -7.37 14.77 -1.77
CA ARG A 57 -8.54 14.20 -1.09
C ARG A 57 -8.18 12.95 -0.27
N LEU A 58 -7.33 12.07 -0.81
CA LEU A 58 -6.84 10.90 -0.07
C LEU A 58 -6.13 11.31 1.22
N VAL A 59 -5.14 12.20 1.11
CA VAL A 59 -4.38 12.72 2.27
C VAL A 59 -5.29 13.41 3.29
N ASP A 60 -6.27 14.22 2.81
CA ASP A 60 -7.22 14.89 3.71
C ASP A 60 -8.08 13.89 4.50
N ILE A 61 -8.56 12.82 3.86
CA ILE A 61 -9.34 11.75 4.52
C ILE A 61 -8.49 11.07 5.60
N PHE A 62 -7.26 10.63 5.29
CA PHE A 62 -6.38 9.99 6.28
C PHE A 62 -6.01 10.94 7.41
N GLY A 63 -5.67 12.20 7.10
CA GLY A 63 -5.39 13.24 8.08
C GLY A 63 -6.57 13.58 8.98
N LYS A 64 -7.80 13.63 8.44
CA LYS A 64 -9.05 13.83 9.21
C LYS A 64 -9.30 12.71 10.21
N HIS A 65 -9.09 11.48 9.79
CA HIS A 65 -9.26 10.30 10.63
C HIS A 65 -8.05 9.98 11.51
N GLN A 66 -6.93 10.71 11.38
CA GLN A 66 -5.68 10.41 12.10
C GLN A 66 -5.27 8.95 11.93
N VAL A 67 -5.24 8.49 10.68
CA VAL A 67 -4.85 7.13 10.30
C VAL A 67 -3.53 7.19 9.54
N PRO A 68 -2.51 6.40 9.92
CA PRO A 68 -1.23 6.33 9.21
C PRO A 68 -1.40 5.79 7.78
N LEU A 69 -0.60 6.32 6.85
CA LEU A 69 -0.61 5.91 5.44
C LEU A 69 0.81 5.74 4.91
N THR A 70 1.09 4.61 4.30
CA THR A 70 2.30 4.40 3.52
C THR A 70 2.08 4.88 2.09
N LEU A 71 2.93 5.78 1.63
CA LEU A 71 2.90 6.42 0.32
C LEU A 71 4.04 5.85 -0.55
N ALA A 72 3.69 4.99 -1.51
CA ALA A 72 4.64 4.34 -2.41
C ALA A 72 4.91 5.25 -3.61
N VAL A 73 6.12 5.82 -3.65
CA VAL A 73 6.51 6.89 -4.57
C VAL A 73 7.26 6.35 -5.76
N VAL A 74 6.84 6.72 -6.98
CA VAL A 74 7.59 6.44 -8.21
C VAL A 74 8.72 7.47 -8.37
N PRO A 75 9.99 7.08 -8.18
CA PRO A 75 11.08 8.05 -8.05
C PRO A 75 11.30 8.93 -9.28
N SER A 76 11.13 8.37 -10.49
CA SER A 76 11.34 9.14 -11.74
C SER A 76 10.28 10.22 -11.96
N TRP A 77 9.12 10.10 -11.33
CA TRP A 77 8.04 11.09 -11.43
C TRP A 77 8.19 12.22 -10.41
N LEU A 78 8.97 12.00 -9.33
CA LEU A 78 9.15 13.00 -8.28
C LEU A 78 10.19 14.04 -8.71
N THR A 79 9.83 15.32 -8.57
CA THR A 79 10.74 16.47 -8.67
C THR A 79 10.79 17.21 -7.34
N GLU A 80 11.77 18.10 -7.14
CA GLU A 80 11.85 18.95 -5.95
C GLU A 80 10.53 19.71 -5.72
N THR A 81 10.03 20.38 -6.75
CA THR A 81 8.75 21.12 -6.68
C THR A 81 7.58 20.22 -6.30
N ARG A 82 7.53 18.99 -6.82
CA ARG A 82 6.46 18.05 -6.47
C ARG A 82 6.61 17.57 -5.03
N TRP A 83 7.83 17.34 -4.57
CA TRP A 83 8.09 16.98 -3.18
C TRP A 83 7.61 18.07 -2.22
N GLN A 84 7.97 19.32 -2.45
CA GLN A 84 7.49 20.45 -1.63
C GLN A 84 5.95 20.51 -1.58
N ARG A 85 5.29 20.33 -2.71
CA ARG A 85 3.82 20.30 -2.75
C ARG A 85 3.22 19.08 -2.02
N LEU A 86 3.89 17.92 -2.03
CA LEU A 86 3.46 16.76 -1.25
C LEU A 86 3.58 17.03 0.25
N LEU A 87 4.67 17.66 0.69
CA LEU A 87 4.84 18.10 2.09
C LEU A 87 3.74 19.08 2.52
N GLU A 88 3.37 20.04 1.65
CA GLU A 88 2.25 20.95 1.91
C GLU A 88 0.92 20.21 2.10
N LEU A 89 0.64 19.19 1.29
CA LEU A 89 -0.55 18.35 1.46
C LEU A 89 -0.52 17.59 2.80
N CYS A 90 0.64 17.08 3.19
CA CYS A 90 0.85 16.24 4.37
C CYS A 90 1.18 17.03 5.66
N ARG A 91 1.06 18.35 5.66
CA ARG A 91 1.53 19.25 6.72
C ARG A 91 0.84 19.13 8.09
N ARG A 92 -0.37 18.55 8.15
CA ARG A 92 -1.16 18.50 9.40
C ARG A 92 -0.48 17.71 10.50
N ASP A 93 0.05 16.54 10.15
CA ASP A 93 0.78 15.67 11.08
C ASP A 93 1.75 14.79 10.28
N HIS A 94 3.03 15.05 10.43
CA HIS A 94 4.07 14.32 9.68
C HIS A 94 4.21 12.86 10.13
N SER A 95 3.79 12.51 11.34
CA SER A 95 3.86 11.15 11.86
C SER A 95 2.89 10.17 11.19
N LEU A 96 1.92 10.68 10.44
CA LEU A 96 0.96 9.85 9.70
C LEU A 96 1.51 9.32 8.38
N TRP A 97 2.62 9.84 7.87
CA TRP A 97 3.06 9.60 6.49
C TRP A 97 4.38 8.86 6.44
N CYS A 98 4.36 7.67 5.85
CA CYS A 98 5.56 6.89 5.55
C CYS A 98 5.81 6.88 4.05
N TRP A 99 7.01 7.22 3.60
CA TRP A 99 7.36 7.35 2.19
C TRP A 99 8.31 6.25 1.77
N ILE A 100 7.86 5.36 0.88
CA ILE A 100 8.64 4.22 0.39
C ILE A 100 8.84 4.29 -1.13
N GLN A 101 9.75 3.49 -1.66
CA GLN A 101 10.00 3.43 -3.10
C GLN A 101 9.03 2.53 -3.84
N HIS A 102 8.42 3.04 -4.94
CA HIS A 102 7.58 2.28 -5.87
C HIS A 102 8.27 2.15 -7.23
N GLY A 103 8.98 1.05 -7.44
CA GLY A 103 9.74 0.84 -8.67
C GLY A 103 10.80 1.92 -8.93
N TRP A 104 11.02 2.20 -10.23
CA TRP A 104 11.84 3.31 -10.72
C TRP A 104 11.02 4.24 -11.63
N ARG A 105 10.43 3.71 -12.71
CA ARG A 105 9.69 4.47 -13.73
C ARG A 105 8.25 4.01 -13.91
N HIS A 106 7.88 2.89 -13.29
CA HIS A 106 6.62 2.20 -13.49
C HIS A 106 6.40 1.77 -14.94
N LEU A 107 7.45 1.24 -15.59
CA LEU A 107 7.43 0.77 -16.97
C LEU A 107 7.47 -0.75 -17.02
N ASN A 108 6.61 -1.34 -17.86
CA ASN A 108 6.69 -2.76 -18.16
C ASN A 108 7.85 -3.04 -19.12
N HIS A 109 8.69 -4.00 -18.78
CA HIS A 109 9.80 -4.47 -19.62
C HIS A 109 9.59 -5.90 -20.14
N GLU A 110 8.53 -6.58 -19.69
CA GLU A 110 8.23 -7.91 -20.20
C GLU A 110 7.46 -7.82 -21.53
N PRO A 111 7.95 -8.47 -22.60
CA PRO A 111 7.31 -8.42 -23.92
C PRO A 111 5.99 -9.18 -23.96
N GLN A 112 5.84 -10.19 -23.09
CA GLN A 112 4.65 -11.05 -22.99
C GLN A 112 4.35 -11.40 -21.54
N GLY A 113 3.12 -11.86 -21.28
CA GLY A 113 2.69 -12.32 -19.96
C GLY A 113 2.38 -11.19 -18.99
N SER A 114 2.73 -11.38 -17.73
CA SER A 114 2.48 -10.43 -16.67
C SER A 114 3.41 -9.23 -16.76
N LYS A 115 2.88 -8.04 -16.50
CA LYS A 115 3.69 -6.82 -16.45
C LYS A 115 4.66 -6.86 -15.28
N LEU A 116 5.96 -6.59 -15.55
CA LEU A 116 7.00 -6.38 -14.53
C LEU A 116 7.92 -5.25 -14.98
N GLU A 117 8.29 -4.39 -14.05
CA GLU A 117 9.40 -3.43 -14.24
C GLU A 117 10.74 -4.12 -13.93
N PHE A 118 10.71 -5.07 -13.01
CA PHE A 118 11.87 -5.80 -12.50
C PHE A 118 11.65 -7.31 -12.71
N GLY A 119 11.68 -7.73 -13.96
CA GLY A 119 11.46 -9.10 -14.38
C GLY A 119 12.63 -9.71 -15.12
N PRO A 120 12.50 -10.97 -15.58
CA PRO A 120 13.57 -11.76 -16.18
C PRO A 120 14.06 -11.24 -17.53
N SER A 121 13.28 -10.41 -18.25
CA SER A 121 13.72 -9.80 -19.52
C SER A 121 14.80 -8.73 -19.34
N ARG A 122 15.18 -8.40 -18.11
CA ARG A 122 16.23 -7.43 -17.80
C ARG A 122 17.38 -8.08 -17.04
N SER A 123 18.61 -7.69 -17.35
CA SER A 123 19.78 -8.15 -16.61
C SER A 123 19.79 -7.65 -15.16
N PHE A 124 20.39 -8.42 -14.26
CA PHE A 124 20.61 -8.05 -12.86
C PHE A 124 21.22 -6.63 -12.72
N SER A 125 22.24 -6.33 -13.51
CA SER A 125 22.94 -5.05 -13.49
C SER A 125 22.00 -3.86 -13.79
N LEU A 126 21.10 -3.99 -14.77
CA LEU A 126 20.13 -2.95 -15.12
C LEU A 126 19.07 -2.77 -14.02
N LYS A 127 18.56 -3.88 -13.46
CA LYS A 127 17.61 -3.85 -12.35
C LYS A 127 18.22 -3.17 -11.13
N ARG A 128 19.41 -3.60 -10.73
CA ARG A 128 20.18 -3.03 -9.61
C ARG A 128 20.48 -1.54 -9.79
N LYS A 129 20.86 -1.13 -11.01
CA LYS A 129 21.10 0.28 -11.35
C LYS A 129 19.84 1.12 -11.16
N ASP A 130 18.69 0.67 -11.64
CA ASP A 130 17.42 1.40 -11.51
C ASP A 130 16.95 1.49 -10.07
N LEU A 131 17.03 0.40 -9.30
CA LEU A 131 16.74 0.38 -7.87
C LEU A 131 17.62 1.39 -7.12
N HIS A 132 18.93 1.34 -7.32
CA HIS A 132 19.87 2.26 -6.69
C HIS A 132 19.65 3.73 -7.11
N THR A 133 19.32 3.97 -8.36
CA THR A 133 19.02 5.33 -8.85
C THR A 133 17.76 5.87 -8.18
N GLY A 134 16.73 5.05 -8.04
CA GLY A 134 15.50 5.39 -7.32
C GLY A 134 15.75 5.68 -5.84
N PHE A 135 16.47 4.78 -5.17
CA PHE A 135 16.87 4.93 -3.76
C PHE A 135 17.61 6.25 -3.51
N ARG A 136 18.69 6.49 -4.26
CA ARG A 136 19.49 7.72 -4.12
C ARG A 136 18.67 8.99 -4.40
N ARG A 137 17.76 8.91 -5.38
CA ARG A 137 16.89 10.04 -5.70
C ARG A 137 15.94 10.37 -4.56
N LEU A 138 15.25 9.36 -4.01
CA LEU A 138 14.31 9.57 -2.90
C LEU A 138 15.06 10.02 -1.64
N ASN A 139 16.17 9.38 -1.29
CA ASN A 139 17.00 9.79 -0.15
C ASN A 139 17.48 11.24 -0.27
N ARG A 140 17.91 11.68 -1.46
CA ARG A 140 18.33 13.07 -1.70
C ARG A 140 17.18 14.06 -1.57
N LEU A 141 15.97 13.72 -2.05
CA LEU A 141 14.83 14.63 -2.07
C LEU A 141 14.10 14.68 -0.73
N MET A 142 14.03 13.56 -0.03
CA MET A 142 13.20 13.38 1.17
C MET A 142 14.00 13.32 2.48
N GLY A 143 15.32 13.02 2.41
CA GLY A 143 16.15 12.84 3.59
C GLY A 143 15.57 11.79 4.54
N ASP A 144 15.47 12.13 5.81
CA ASP A 144 14.98 11.25 6.90
C ASP A 144 13.48 10.87 6.75
N ALA A 145 12.73 11.53 5.88
CA ALA A 145 11.35 11.13 5.60
C ALA A 145 11.27 9.87 4.73
N PHE A 146 12.34 9.49 4.01
CA PHE A 146 12.36 8.30 3.19
C PHE A 146 12.63 7.05 4.02
N THR A 147 11.70 6.12 4.03
CA THR A 147 11.86 4.78 4.62
C THR A 147 12.44 3.83 3.57
N PRO A 148 13.54 3.10 3.85
CA PRO A 148 14.20 2.18 2.91
C PRO A 148 13.40 0.88 2.72
N ALA A 149 12.15 1.01 2.29
CA ALA A 149 11.24 -0.06 1.92
C ALA A 149 10.86 0.06 0.44
N PHE A 150 10.52 -1.06 -0.16
CA PHE A 150 10.25 -1.17 -1.59
C PHE A 150 8.91 -1.85 -1.87
N THR A 151 8.19 -1.37 -2.87
CA THR A 151 7.11 -2.11 -3.52
C THR A 151 7.31 -2.09 -5.03
N PRO A 152 7.38 -3.27 -5.69
CA PRO A 152 7.50 -3.30 -7.15
C PRO A 152 6.17 -2.92 -7.81
N PRO A 153 6.20 -2.23 -8.96
CA PRO A 153 5.02 -2.06 -9.79
C PRO A 153 4.30 -3.38 -10.04
N TRP A 154 2.97 -3.35 -10.03
CA TRP A 154 2.09 -4.53 -10.14
C TRP A 154 2.32 -5.60 -9.06
N ASN A 155 3.01 -5.29 -7.96
CA ASN A 155 3.38 -6.19 -6.88
C ASN A 155 4.23 -7.40 -7.33
N ARG A 156 5.03 -7.26 -8.39
CA ARG A 156 5.79 -8.36 -9.01
C ARG A 156 7.23 -7.99 -9.25
N CYS A 157 8.13 -8.89 -8.87
CA CYS A 157 9.55 -8.86 -9.23
C CYS A 157 10.13 -10.29 -9.22
N ASP A 158 11.29 -10.47 -9.80
CA ASP A 158 12.00 -11.75 -9.81
C ASP A 158 12.99 -11.89 -8.63
N SER A 159 13.61 -13.06 -8.50
CA SER A 159 14.59 -13.38 -7.44
C SER A 159 15.85 -12.51 -7.51
N GLU A 160 16.30 -12.16 -8.71
CA GLU A 160 17.45 -11.26 -8.87
C GLU A 160 17.17 -9.86 -8.33
N THR A 161 15.93 -9.39 -8.48
CA THR A 161 15.49 -8.11 -7.91
C THR A 161 15.52 -8.15 -6.39
N LEU A 162 15.04 -9.24 -5.78
CA LEU A 162 15.09 -9.43 -4.33
C LEU A 162 16.54 -9.41 -3.81
N LYS A 163 17.46 -10.09 -4.51
CA LYS A 163 18.90 -10.03 -4.22
C LYS A 163 19.44 -8.60 -4.32
N ALA A 164 19.09 -7.88 -5.37
CA ALA A 164 19.54 -6.48 -5.55
C ALA A 164 19.01 -5.56 -4.44
N LEU A 165 17.79 -5.76 -3.95
CA LEU A 165 17.23 -4.99 -2.83
C LEU A 165 18.04 -5.21 -1.55
N GLN A 166 18.41 -6.48 -1.24
CA GLN A 166 19.27 -6.78 -0.09
C GLN A 166 20.65 -6.12 -0.20
N GLU A 167 21.32 -6.26 -1.36
CA GLU A 167 22.64 -5.65 -1.59
C GLU A 167 22.62 -4.12 -1.49
N LEU A 168 21.48 -3.48 -1.77
CA LEU A 168 21.28 -2.04 -1.69
C LEU A 168 20.83 -1.55 -0.31
N GLY A 169 20.63 -2.46 0.65
CA GLY A 169 20.29 -2.12 2.02
C GLY A 169 18.83 -1.77 2.26
N TYR A 170 17.90 -2.21 1.38
CA TYR A 170 16.50 -2.12 1.69
C TYR A 170 16.15 -2.99 2.90
N LYS A 171 15.26 -2.50 3.74
CA LYS A 171 14.87 -3.16 4.99
C LYS A 171 13.54 -3.89 4.88
N ALA A 172 12.66 -3.42 4.02
CA ALA A 172 11.34 -4.03 3.83
C ALA A 172 10.90 -4.10 2.38
N LEU A 173 10.03 -5.06 2.15
CA LEU A 173 9.31 -5.30 0.90
C LEU A 173 7.81 -5.31 1.17
N SER A 174 7.00 -4.79 0.23
CA SER A 174 5.56 -4.93 0.30
C SER A 174 5.02 -5.34 -1.06
N ARG A 175 4.43 -6.54 -1.14
CA ARG A 175 3.79 -7.10 -2.34
C ARG A 175 2.43 -7.70 -1.97
N ASN A 176 1.75 -8.32 -2.92
CA ASN A 176 0.54 -9.08 -2.61
C ASN A 176 0.85 -10.28 -1.71
N LEU A 177 -0.07 -10.62 -0.84
CA LEU A 177 0.01 -11.84 -0.03
C LEU A 177 0.25 -13.06 -0.95
N GLY A 178 1.23 -13.89 -0.58
CA GLY A 178 1.62 -15.07 -1.36
C GLY A 178 2.41 -14.79 -2.64
N ALA A 179 2.98 -13.57 -2.81
CA ALA A 179 3.79 -13.22 -3.97
C ALA A 179 5.01 -14.14 -4.13
N GLN A 180 5.32 -14.46 -5.39
CA GLN A 180 6.49 -15.28 -5.74
C GLN A 180 7.53 -14.45 -6.52
N PRO A 181 8.83 -14.78 -6.38
CA PRO A 181 9.45 -15.70 -5.41
C PRO A 181 9.32 -15.18 -3.97
N PRO A 182 9.46 -16.05 -2.93
CA PRO A 182 9.39 -15.60 -1.53
C PRO A 182 10.51 -14.61 -1.22
N ALA A 183 10.25 -13.69 -0.30
CA ALA A 183 11.27 -12.75 0.16
C ALA A 183 12.39 -13.48 0.91
N PRO A 184 13.67 -13.08 0.73
CA PRO A 184 14.76 -13.61 1.56
C PRO A 184 14.59 -13.15 3.02
N THR A 185 15.11 -13.94 3.98
CA THR A 185 14.95 -13.69 5.42
C THR A 185 15.41 -12.29 5.86
N ALA A 186 16.48 -11.77 5.26
CA ALA A 186 16.98 -10.41 5.59
C ALA A 186 16.14 -9.25 4.98
N LEU A 187 15.04 -9.53 4.32
CA LEU A 187 14.14 -8.54 3.72
C LEU A 187 12.72 -8.79 4.23
N THR A 188 12.35 -8.15 5.33
CA THR A 188 11.02 -8.32 5.93
C THR A 188 9.92 -7.94 4.94
N GLU A 189 8.93 -8.83 4.75
CA GLU A 189 7.82 -8.58 3.84
C GLU A 189 6.54 -8.24 4.59
N TYR A 190 5.95 -7.08 4.29
CA TYR A 190 4.65 -6.64 4.77
C TYR A 190 3.64 -6.71 3.60
N PRO A 191 2.92 -7.83 3.47
CA PRO A 191 2.06 -8.06 2.32
C PRO A 191 0.78 -7.24 2.35
N VAL A 192 0.28 -6.86 1.16
CA VAL A 192 -1.08 -6.38 0.99
C VAL A 192 -1.99 -7.56 0.65
N SER A 193 -3.09 -7.69 1.39
CA SER A 193 -4.06 -8.76 1.26
C SER A 193 -5.41 -8.28 0.71
N VAL A 194 -5.67 -6.98 0.77
CA VAL A 194 -6.90 -6.35 0.27
C VAL A 194 -6.55 -5.30 -0.77
N ASP A 195 -7.10 -5.44 -1.98
CA ASP A 195 -6.99 -4.44 -3.05
C ASP A 195 -8.31 -3.68 -3.18
N LEU A 196 -8.29 -2.38 -2.96
CA LEU A 196 -9.49 -1.55 -3.09
C LEU A 196 -9.80 -1.14 -4.53
N HIS A 197 -8.80 -0.99 -5.42
CA HIS A 197 -9.02 -0.21 -6.65
C HIS A 197 -8.58 -0.87 -7.95
N THR A 198 -7.77 -1.95 -7.91
CA THR A 198 -7.30 -2.65 -9.11
C THR A 198 -7.95 -4.02 -9.32
N ARG A 199 -9.07 -4.23 -8.66
CA ARG A 199 -9.91 -5.43 -8.70
C ARG A 199 -10.42 -5.73 -10.11
N LYS A 200 -10.63 -7.02 -10.40
CA LYS A 200 -10.96 -7.52 -11.76
C LYS A 200 -12.21 -8.40 -11.80
N GLU A 201 -13.03 -8.37 -10.76
CA GLU A 201 -14.28 -9.09 -10.72
C GLU A 201 -15.19 -8.63 -11.87
N LYS A 202 -16.08 -9.53 -12.32
CA LYS A 202 -16.97 -9.30 -13.48
C LYS A 202 -18.02 -8.23 -13.20
N ASP A 203 -18.45 -8.13 -11.95
CA ASP A 203 -19.53 -7.24 -11.51
C ASP A 203 -19.27 -6.70 -10.09
N GLY A 204 -20.09 -5.73 -9.68
CA GLY A 204 -19.95 -5.07 -8.40
C GLY A 204 -20.28 -5.97 -7.22
N GLU A 205 -21.29 -6.85 -7.31
CA GLU A 205 -21.68 -7.72 -6.20
C GLU A 205 -20.59 -8.74 -5.89
N SER A 206 -20.05 -9.42 -6.91
CA SER A 206 -18.88 -10.31 -6.75
C SER A 206 -17.67 -9.56 -6.15
N GLY A 207 -17.47 -8.31 -6.58
CA GLY A 207 -16.42 -7.44 -6.04
C GLY A 207 -16.60 -7.17 -4.55
N TRP A 208 -17.82 -6.87 -4.08
CA TRP A 208 -18.13 -6.66 -2.66
C TRP A 208 -18.00 -7.93 -1.84
N GLN A 209 -18.49 -9.06 -2.34
CA GLN A 209 -18.37 -10.35 -1.65
C GLN A 209 -16.89 -10.71 -1.42
N ASN A 210 -16.06 -10.61 -2.46
CA ASN A 210 -14.63 -10.88 -2.37
C ASN A 210 -13.93 -9.88 -1.43
N PHE A 211 -14.24 -8.59 -1.53
CA PHE A 211 -13.68 -7.58 -0.65
C PHE A 211 -13.95 -7.88 0.84
N PHE A 212 -15.19 -8.17 1.21
CA PHE A 212 -15.53 -8.49 2.60
C PHE A 212 -14.91 -9.81 3.07
N LYS A 213 -14.80 -10.80 2.19
CA LYS A 213 -14.11 -12.04 2.47
C LYS A 213 -12.62 -11.78 2.78
N GLU A 214 -11.91 -11.11 1.88
CA GLU A 214 -10.49 -10.76 2.04
C GLU A 214 -10.25 -9.93 3.30
N LEU A 215 -11.08 -8.93 3.57
CA LEU A 215 -10.98 -8.08 4.75
C LEU A 215 -11.13 -8.91 6.04
N ARG A 216 -12.17 -9.75 6.13
CA ARG A 216 -12.41 -10.60 7.30
C ARG A 216 -11.28 -11.61 7.52
N GLU A 217 -10.86 -12.32 6.48
CA GLU A 217 -9.78 -13.31 6.56
C GLU A 217 -8.46 -12.67 6.99
N SER A 218 -8.12 -11.51 6.43
CA SER A 218 -6.88 -10.81 6.78
C SER A 218 -6.89 -10.27 8.21
N LEU A 219 -7.98 -9.67 8.64
CA LEU A 219 -8.14 -9.19 10.01
C LEU A 219 -8.15 -10.38 11.00
N GLY A 220 -8.84 -11.47 10.67
CA GLY A 220 -8.88 -12.67 11.50
C GLY A 220 -7.52 -13.36 11.64
N ASN A 221 -6.62 -13.19 10.67
CA ASN A 221 -5.24 -13.68 10.71
C ASN A 221 -4.27 -12.71 11.44
N GLY A 222 -4.77 -11.62 12.02
CA GLY A 222 -3.97 -10.69 12.80
C GLY A 222 -3.19 -9.63 12.00
N PHE A 223 -3.15 -9.72 10.66
CA PHE A 223 -2.41 -8.76 9.83
C PHE A 223 -3.13 -8.46 8.51
N CYS A 224 -3.42 -7.19 8.25
CA CYS A 224 -4.15 -6.74 7.06
C CYS A 224 -3.46 -5.56 6.37
N GLY A 225 -2.87 -5.80 5.21
CA GLY A 225 -2.38 -4.74 4.31
C GLY A 225 -3.45 -4.37 3.28
N ILE A 226 -3.79 -3.08 3.19
CA ILE A 226 -4.82 -2.57 2.29
C ILE A 226 -4.18 -1.67 1.23
N MET A 227 -4.28 -2.06 -0.04
CA MET A 227 -3.70 -1.33 -1.17
C MET A 227 -4.69 -0.36 -1.79
N ILE A 228 -4.23 0.87 -2.06
CA ILE A 228 -5.00 1.97 -2.62
C ILE A 228 -4.35 2.48 -3.90
N HIS A 229 -5.15 2.72 -4.94
CA HIS A 229 -4.74 3.45 -6.14
C HIS A 229 -5.61 4.70 -6.30
N HIS A 230 -5.21 5.80 -5.69
CA HIS A 230 -5.99 7.05 -5.65
C HIS A 230 -6.38 7.56 -7.04
N GLN A 231 -5.57 7.33 -8.06
CA GLN A 231 -5.85 7.74 -9.43
C GLN A 231 -7.09 7.04 -10.02
N ARG A 232 -7.42 5.83 -9.54
CA ARG A 232 -8.57 5.03 -9.98
C ARG A 232 -9.86 5.29 -9.17
N MET A 233 -9.77 6.06 -8.09
CA MET A 233 -10.91 6.34 -7.23
C MET A 233 -11.89 7.30 -7.91
N ASN A 234 -13.16 7.00 -7.81
CA ASN A 234 -14.29 7.91 -8.04
C ASN A 234 -14.83 8.42 -6.69
N ASN A 235 -15.88 9.22 -6.68
CA ASN A 235 -16.45 9.75 -5.44
C ASN A 235 -16.90 8.63 -4.50
N ALA A 236 -17.58 7.61 -5.02
CA ALA A 236 -18.05 6.47 -4.23
C ALA A 236 -16.90 5.72 -3.53
N ALA A 237 -15.74 5.55 -4.21
CA ALA A 237 -14.56 4.93 -3.62
C ALA A 237 -13.95 5.79 -2.48
N PHE A 238 -13.97 7.12 -2.60
CA PHE A 238 -13.53 8.00 -1.52
C PHE A 238 -14.50 7.97 -0.34
N ASP A 239 -15.80 8.01 -0.61
CA ASP A 239 -16.83 7.99 0.44
C ASP A 239 -16.79 6.66 1.22
N PHE A 240 -16.58 5.54 0.52
CA PHE A 240 -16.38 4.24 1.16
C PHE A 240 -15.08 4.17 1.96
N LEU A 241 -13.98 4.75 1.46
CA LEU A 241 -12.72 4.79 2.20
C LEU A 241 -12.89 5.55 3.52
N GLU A 242 -13.60 6.69 3.51
CA GLU A 242 -13.89 7.44 4.72
C GLU A 242 -14.73 6.63 5.71
N LEU A 243 -15.73 5.89 5.21
CA LEU A 243 -16.52 4.95 6.01
C LEU A 243 -15.65 3.83 6.60
N LEU A 244 -14.78 3.21 5.81
CA LEU A 244 -13.89 2.14 6.25
C LEU A 244 -12.96 2.60 7.38
N LEU A 245 -12.32 3.77 7.24
CA LEU A 245 -11.44 4.32 8.28
C LEU A 245 -12.22 4.62 9.57
N SER A 246 -13.42 5.19 9.45
CA SER A 246 -14.30 5.47 10.58
C SER A 246 -14.67 4.19 11.33
N GLU A 247 -15.09 3.15 10.62
CA GLU A 247 -15.53 1.88 11.21
C GLU A 247 -14.36 1.10 11.83
N LEU A 248 -13.17 1.07 11.20
CA LEU A 248 -11.98 0.44 11.79
C LEU A 248 -11.59 1.11 13.11
N LYS A 249 -11.68 2.43 13.21
CA LYS A 249 -11.44 3.16 14.46
C LYS A 249 -12.52 2.91 15.51
N ARG A 250 -13.79 2.88 15.09
CA ARG A 250 -14.92 2.63 15.98
C ARG A 250 -14.82 1.27 16.68
N CYS A 251 -14.48 0.23 15.90
CA CYS A 251 -14.40 -1.13 16.43
C CYS A 251 -13.20 -1.34 17.37
N ASN A 252 -12.18 -0.49 17.30
CA ASN A 252 -10.92 -0.61 18.07
C ASN A 252 -10.31 -2.04 18.01
N LEU A 253 -10.58 -2.74 16.91
CA LEU A 253 -10.13 -4.13 16.71
C LEU A 253 -8.72 -4.21 16.12
N ALA A 254 -8.19 -3.07 15.65
CA ALA A 254 -6.95 -3.05 14.93
C ALA A 254 -6.06 -1.87 15.32
N ARG A 255 -4.79 -2.14 15.48
CA ARG A 255 -3.75 -1.12 15.56
C ARG A 255 -3.42 -0.64 14.14
N LEU A 256 -3.70 0.64 13.86
CA LEU A 256 -3.47 1.26 12.56
C LEU A 256 -2.04 1.83 12.52
N VAL A 257 -1.23 1.38 11.57
CA VAL A 257 0.19 1.72 11.45
C VAL A 257 0.59 2.00 10.00
N HIS A 258 1.81 2.43 9.80
CA HIS A 258 2.47 2.45 8.48
C HIS A 258 3.75 1.59 8.51
N VAL A 259 4.34 1.34 7.33
CA VAL A 259 5.48 0.43 7.17
C VAL A 259 6.69 0.82 8.02
N ASP A 260 6.99 2.11 8.21
CA ASP A 260 8.11 2.54 9.05
C ASP A 260 7.91 2.16 10.53
N THR A 261 6.68 2.24 11.05
CA THR A 261 6.35 1.77 12.40
C THR A 261 6.65 0.27 12.53
N LEU A 262 6.19 -0.53 11.58
CA LEU A 262 6.41 -1.98 11.57
C LEU A 262 7.91 -2.34 11.53
N LEU A 263 8.70 -1.61 10.74
CA LEU A 263 10.15 -1.80 10.67
C LEU A 263 10.82 -1.53 12.00
N ARG A 264 10.51 -0.40 12.64
CA ARG A 264 11.12 -0.02 13.93
C ARG A 264 10.80 -1.02 15.03
N GLU A 265 9.62 -1.58 15.03
CA GLU A 265 9.22 -2.62 16.00
C GLU A 265 9.97 -3.94 15.74
N GLY A 266 10.15 -4.36 14.50
CA GLY A 266 10.95 -5.53 14.14
C GLY A 266 12.42 -5.37 14.56
N ASP A 267 13.02 -4.20 14.33
CA ASP A 267 14.41 -3.90 14.74
C ASP A 267 14.60 -3.94 16.27
N VAL A 268 13.55 -3.70 17.06
CA VAL A 268 13.61 -3.77 18.54
C VAL A 268 13.62 -5.21 19.02
N VAL A 269 12.77 -6.06 18.45
CA VAL A 269 12.69 -7.48 18.82
C VAL A 269 14.01 -8.21 18.52
N GLU A 270 14.62 -7.96 17.35
CA GLU A 270 15.92 -8.57 17.00
C GLU A 270 17.07 -8.14 17.93
N LYS A 271 17.00 -6.95 18.54
CA LYS A 271 18.03 -6.46 19.48
C LYS A 271 17.89 -6.98 20.91
N GLU A 272 16.70 -7.43 21.29
CA GLU A 272 16.44 -8.02 22.62
C GLU A 272 16.74 -9.53 22.64
N GLU A 273 16.77 -10.18 21.47
CA GLU A 273 17.06 -11.61 21.32
C GLU A 273 18.56 -11.89 21.00
N GLY A 274 19.39 -10.90 20.72
CA GLY A 274 20.82 -11.02 20.38
C GLY A 274 21.71 -10.52 21.50
#